data_6830e5109e6acacf31aa9a9296628d03
#
_entry.id   6830e5109e6acacf31aa9a9296628d03
#
_cell.length_a   1.000
_cell.length_b   1.000
_cell.length_c   1.000
_cell.angle_alpha   90.00
_cell.angle_beta   90.00
_cell.angle_gamma   90.00
#
_symmetry.space_group_name_H-M   'P 1'
#
loop_
_entity.id
_entity.type
_entity.pdbx_description
1 polymer ?
#
loop_
_entity_poly.entity_id
_entity_poly.type
_entity_poly.pdbx_seq_one_letter_code
_entity_poly.pdbx_strand_id
1 'polypeptide(L)'
;MTEYKPPALPIKSDGTISEIWLADDSRSIELPYYDNRVQAGFPSPAEDHLEQRLDLNTLVIDNPSSTFFVRVAGESMRGIGITDGDILVVDRSIESWGNRIVVAVIDSEFTIKRFTKRNGTVVLEAENPDYPPIKITEEMDFSVWGVVCWTLKKL
;
A
#
# COMPACT_ATOMS: atom_id res chain seq x y z
N MET A 1 18.81 19.28 6.30
CA MET A 1 17.36 19.21 6.06
C MET A 1 16.78 18.17 6.99
N THR A 2 16.03 18.55 7.99
CA THR A 2 15.30 17.61 8.83
C THR A 2 14.18 17.02 7.98
N GLU A 3 14.23 15.73 7.76
CA GLU A 3 13.15 14.98 7.10
C GLU A 3 11.89 15.14 7.95
N TYR A 4 10.88 15.83 7.41
CA TYR A 4 9.58 15.91 8.09
C TYR A 4 8.98 14.51 8.10
N LYS A 5 8.89 13.93 9.28
CA LYS A 5 8.19 12.66 9.50
C LYS A 5 6.96 12.97 10.36
N PRO A 6 5.75 12.83 9.82
CA PRO A 6 4.54 13.00 10.62
C PRO A 6 4.53 11.97 11.76
N PRO A 7 3.86 12.26 12.88
CA PRO A 7 3.76 11.31 13.97
C PRO A 7 3.02 10.05 13.52
N ALA A 8 3.63 8.89 13.77
CA ALA A 8 3.00 7.61 13.51
C ALA A 8 1.82 7.39 14.49
N LEU A 9 0.77 6.72 13.98
CA LEU A 9 -0.32 6.26 14.84
C LEU A 9 0.18 5.12 15.75
N PRO A 10 -0.30 5.02 17.00
CA PRO A 10 0.00 3.88 17.86
C PRO A 10 -0.70 2.63 17.31
N ILE A 11 0.08 1.60 16.99
CA ILE A 11 -0.44 0.35 16.42
C ILE A 11 0.14 -0.87 17.11
N LYS A 12 -0.62 -1.97 17.07
CA LYS A 12 -0.15 -3.31 17.34
C LYS A 12 -0.30 -4.13 16.04
N SER A 13 0.76 -4.81 15.61
CA SER A 13 0.75 -5.59 14.36
C SER A 13 1.32 -6.98 14.58
N ASP A 14 1.04 -7.89 13.64
CA ASP A 14 1.63 -9.23 13.59
C ASP A 14 3.09 -9.25 13.09
N GLY A 15 3.72 -8.08 12.97
CA GLY A 15 5.07 -7.91 12.46
C GLY A 15 5.15 -7.61 10.96
N THR A 16 4.02 -7.51 10.25
CA THR A 16 3.97 -7.15 8.82
C THR A 16 3.88 -5.65 8.56
N ILE A 17 3.56 -4.88 9.59
CA ILE A 17 3.49 -3.42 9.57
C ILE A 17 4.33 -2.85 10.71
N SER A 18 5.20 -1.89 10.41
CA SER A 18 5.99 -1.19 11.43
C SER A 18 5.44 0.19 11.79
N GLU A 19 4.84 0.91 10.84
CA GLU A 19 4.35 2.27 11.06
C GLU A 19 3.13 2.57 10.19
N ILE A 20 2.22 3.41 10.68
CA ILE A 20 1.08 3.97 9.92
C ILE A 20 1.03 5.48 10.13
N TRP A 21 0.83 6.24 9.06
CA TRP A 21 0.64 7.69 9.08
C TRP A 21 -0.59 8.09 8.26
N LEU A 22 -1.26 9.15 8.67
CA LEU A 22 -2.22 9.84 7.82
C LEU A 22 -1.48 10.53 6.67
N ALA A 23 -2.02 10.44 5.47
CA ALA A 23 -1.49 11.17 4.32
C ALA A 23 -1.65 12.68 4.55
N ASP A 24 -0.60 13.44 4.23
CA ASP A 24 -0.62 14.91 4.21
C ASP A 24 -0.49 15.39 2.77
N ASP A 25 -1.55 15.98 2.25
CA ASP A 25 -1.65 16.55 0.91
C ASP A 25 -1.61 18.09 0.91
N SER A 26 -1.21 18.70 2.04
CA SER A 26 -1.21 20.15 2.22
C SER A 26 -0.24 20.90 1.29
N ARG A 27 0.69 20.18 0.66
CA ARG A 27 1.67 20.74 -0.28
C ARG A 27 1.59 20.02 -1.62
N SER A 28 1.33 20.78 -2.68
CA SER A 28 1.44 20.32 -4.06
C SER A 28 2.84 20.62 -4.60
N ILE A 29 3.49 19.63 -5.17
CA ILE A 29 4.77 19.77 -5.86
C ILE A 29 4.62 19.18 -7.24
N GLU A 30 4.43 20.06 -8.23
CA GLU A 30 4.32 19.67 -9.62
C GLU A 30 5.72 19.54 -10.23
N LEU A 31 6.06 18.33 -10.65
CA LEU A 31 7.32 18.03 -11.33
C LEU A 31 7.08 17.70 -12.80
N PRO A 32 8.06 17.99 -13.68
CA PRO A 32 8.00 17.57 -15.07
C PRO A 32 7.79 16.07 -15.19
N TYR A 33 6.84 15.66 -16.01
CA TYR A 33 6.53 14.26 -16.31
C TYR A 33 6.54 14.04 -17.82
N TYR A 34 7.26 13.03 -18.26
CA TYR A 34 7.34 12.64 -19.66
C TYR A 34 6.47 11.42 -19.91
N ASP A 35 5.35 11.62 -20.61
CA ASP A 35 4.30 10.59 -20.84
C ASP A 35 4.67 9.55 -21.90
N ASN A 36 5.90 9.49 -22.35
CA ASN A 36 6.29 8.47 -23.31
C ASN A 36 6.78 7.20 -22.64
N ARG A 37 6.26 6.08 -23.14
CA ARG A 37 6.76 4.76 -22.78
C ARG A 37 8.22 4.62 -23.23
N VAL A 38 9.13 4.96 -22.35
CA VAL A 38 10.55 4.69 -22.57
C VAL A 38 10.77 3.20 -22.39
N GLN A 39 11.13 2.52 -23.49
CA GLN A 39 11.61 1.15 -23.37
C GLN A 39 12.96 1.15 -22.66
N ALA A 40 13.04 0.45 -21.52
CA ALA A 40 14.30 0.30 -20.81
C ALA A 40 15.36 -0.31 -21.74
N GLY A 41 16.47 0.40 -21.95
CA GLY A 41 17.58 -0.05 -22.78
C GLY A 41 17.74 0.67 -24.14
N PHE A 42 16.82 1.52 -24.55
CA PHE A 42 16.98 2.33 -25.75
C PHE A 42 16.97 3.83 -25.43
N PRO A 43 17.97 4.60 -25.94
CA PRO A 43 17.88 6.04 -25.86
C PRO A 43 16.72 6.52 -26.76
N SER A 44 15.75 7.21 -26.18
CA SER A 44 14.71 7.90 -26.94
C SER A 44 15.16 9.31 -27.26
N PRO A 45 15.01 9.81 -28.51
CA PRO A 45 15.26 11.21 -28.80
C PRO A 45 14.27 12.07 -28.01
N ALA A 46 14.80 12.98 -27.20
CA ALA A 46 14.05 13.80 -26.24
C ALA A 46 13.23 14.95 -26.88
N GLU A 47 13.13 15.02 -28.22
CA GLU A 47 12.73 16.24 -28.89
C GLU A 47 11.24 16.44 -29.14
N ASP A 48 10.39 15.41 -28.98
CA ASP A 48 8.94 15.48 -29.31
C ASP A 48 8.02 15.17 -28.15
N HIS A 49 8.43 15.37 -26.88
CA HIS A 49 7.63 14.96 -25.74
C HIS A 49 6.97 16.18 -25.07
N LEU A 50 5.63 16.20 -25.10
CA LEU A 50 4.85 17.15 -24.31
C LEU A 50 5.17 16.95 -22.83
N GLU A 51 5.85 17.95 -22.26
CA GLU A 51 6.09 18.02 -20.83
C GLU A 51 4.74 18.18 -20.12
N GLN A 52 4.34 17.16 -19.40
CA GLN A 52 3.23 17.24 -18.47
C GLN A 52 3.78 17.52 -17.07
N ARG A 53 2.96 18.07 -16.20
CA ARG A 53 3.29 18.27 -14.79
C ARG A 53 2.51 17.27 -13.95
N LEU A 54 3.20 16.60 -13.07
CA LEU A 54 2.66 15.59 -12.19
C LEU A 54 2.96 15.94 -10.73
N ASP A 55 1.92 15.95 -9.93
CA ASP A 55 2.02 15.92 -8.47
C ASP A 55 1.82 14.47 -8.01
N LEU A 56 2.81 13.91 -7.29
CA LEU A 56 2.71 12.54 -6.78
C LEU A 56 1.55 12.35 -5.82
N ASN A 57 1.23 13.35 -5.01
CA ASN A 57 0.06 13.26 -4.13
C ASN A 57 -1.21 13.07 -4.94
N THR A 58 -1.40 13.87 -5.99
CA THR A 58 -2.56 13.74 -6.89
C THR A 58 -2.59 12.40 -7.61
N LEU A 59 -1.41 11.84 -7.96
CA LEU A 59 -1.35 10.53 -8.62
C LEU A 59 -1.77 9.37 -7.71
N VAL A 60 -1.33 9.38 -6.46
CA VAL A 60 -1.47 8.20 -5.58
C VAL A 60 -2.57 8.33 -4.54
N ILE A 61 -3.13 9.53 -4.34
CA ILE A 61 -4.15 9.82 -3.33
C ILE A 61 -5.45 10.23 -4.02
N ASP A 62 -6.40 9.31 -4.12
CA ASP A 62 -7.74 9.61 -4.65
C ASP A 62 -8.63 10.27 -3.58
N ASN A 63 -8.51 9.83 -2.33
CA ASN A 63 -9.33 10.27 -1.20
C ASN A 63 -8.45 10.70 -0.02
N PRO A 64 -8.00 11.97 0.05
CA PRO A 64 -7.04 12.43 1.06
C PRO A 64 -7.46 12.16 2.51
N SER A 65 -8.75 12.36 2.83
CA SER A 65 -9.28 12.17 4.19
C SER A 65 -9.32 10.73 4.67
N SER A 66 -9.18 9.76 3.76
CA SER A 66 -9.20 8.31 4.05
C SER A 66 -7.92 7.58 3.63
N THR A 67 -6.90 8.31 3.19
CA THR A 67 -5.64 7.75 2.73
C THR A 67 -4.59 7.78 3.84
N PHE A 68 -3.91 6.64 4.00
CA PHE A 68 -2.84 6.45 4.96
C PHE A 68 -1.62 5.87 4.27
N PHE A 69 -0.45 6.18 4.81
CA PHE A 69 0.80 5.51 4.45
C PHE A 69 1.15 4.46 5.49
N VAL A 70 1.54 3.29 5.03
CA VAL A 70 1.86 2.14 5.87
C VAL A 70 3.25 1.63 5.52
N ARG A 71 4.15 1.55 6.50
CA ARG A 71 5.47 0.94 6.30
C ARG A 71 5.39 -0.56 6.51
N VAL A 72 5.83 -1.28 5.49
CA VAL A 72 5.93 -2.74 5.52
C VAL A 72 7.08 -3.19 6.41
N ALA A 73 6.86 -4.25 7.17
CA ALA A 73 7.89 -5.01 7.86
C ALA A 73 7.83 -6.48 7.43
N GLY A 74 9.00 -7.12 7.34
CA GLY A 74 9.10 -8.53 6.99
C GLY A 74 8.81 -8.84 5.52
N GLU A 75 8.62 -10.14 5.22
CA GLU A 75 8.67 -10.69 3.86
C GLU A 75 7.38 -11.42 3.46
N SER A 76 6.29 -11.25 4.19
CA SER A 76 5.05 -12.01 3.95
C SER A 76 4.41 -11.76 2.58
N MET A 77 4.73 -10.63 1.94
CA MET A 77 4.16 -10.21 0.66
C MET A 77 5.20 -10.11 -0.47
N ARG A 78 6.38 -10.70 -0.29
CA ARG A 78 7.49 -10.60 -1.26
C ARG A 78 7.16 -11.17 -2.65
N GLY A 79 6.27 -12.13 -2.75
CA GLY A 79 5.89 -12.78 -4.02
C GLY A 79 5.25 -11.83 -5.02
N ILE A 80 4.72 -10.70 -4.57
CA ILE A 80 4.20 -9.61 -5.42
C ILE A 80 5.09 -8.36 -5.41
N GLY A 81 6.31 -8.48 -4.90
CA GLY A 81 7.30 -7.40 -4.89
C GLY A 81 7.16 -6.42 -3.74
N ILE A 82 6.29 -6.67 -2.76
CA ILE A 82 6.19 -5.87 -1.53
C ILE A 82 7.15 -6.47 -0.50
N THR A 83 8.14 -5.68 -0.08
CA THR A 83 9.24 -6.11 0.80
C THR A 83 9.43 -5.19 1.98
N ASP A 84 10.23 -5.63 2.93
CA ASP A 84 10.57 -4.87 4.13
C ASP A 84 11.01 -3.43 3.80
N GLY A 85 10.45 -2.45 4.52
CA GLY A 85 10.74 -1.03 4.35
C GLY A 85 9.93 -0.31 3.27
N ASP A 86 9.20 -1.02 2.41
CA ASP A 86 8.32 -0.39 1.43
C ASP A 86 7.23 0.44 2.10
N ILE A 87 6.76 1.48 1.40
CA ILE A 87 5.62 2.28 1.83
C ILE A 87 4.41 1.92 0.98
N LEU A 88 3.31 1.57 1.61
CA LEU A 88 2.02 1.35 0.97
C LEU A 88 1.14 2.60 1.09
N VAL A 89 0.43 2.90 0.01
CA VAL A 89 -0.67 3.87 0.03
C VAL A 89 -1.96 3.09 0.22
N VAL A 90 -2.68 3.36 1.30
CA VAL A 90 -3.85 2.60 1.74
C VAL A 90 -5.06 3.52 1.79
N ASP A 91 -6.13 3.16 1.08
CA ASP A 91 -7.39 3.88 1.08
C ASP A 91 -8.43 3.12 1.91
N ARG A 92 -8.95 3.77 2.93
CA ARG A 92 -9.97 3.21 3.83
C ARG A 92 -11.40 3.37 3.32
N SER A 93 -11.62 4.19 2.29
CA SER A 93 -12.95 4.41 1.71
C SER A 93 -13.39 3.30 0.76
N ILE A 94 -12.47 2.43 0.34
CA ILE A 94 -12.77 1.35 -0.60
C ILE A 94 -13.43 0.19 0.13
N GLU A 95 -14.66 -0.15 -0.28
CA GLU A 95 -15.46 -1.21 0.34
C GLU A 95 -15.48 -2.53 -0.46
N SER A 96 -14.84 -2.58 -1.63
CA SER A 96 -14.72 -3.80 -2.43
C SER A 96 -13.34 -4.42 -2.26
N TRP A 97 -13.26 -5.59 -1.64
CA TRP A 97 -11.99 -6.19 -1.19
C TRP A 97 -11.56 -7.43 -1.97
N GLY A 98 -12.48 -8.05 -2.72
CA GLY A 98 -12.25 -9.34 -3.38
C GLY A 98 -10.95 -9.40 -4.16
N ASN A 99 -10.09 -10.33 -3.79
CA ASN A 99 -8.79 -10.60 -4.39
C ASN A 99 -7.78 -9.43 -4.34
N ARG A 100 -8.00 -8.43 -3.48
CA ARG A 100 -7.12 -7.27 -3.31
C ARG A 100 -6.20 -7.45 -2.11
N ILE A 101 -5.08 -6.72 -2.13
CA ILE A 101 -4.22 -6.59 -0.97
C ILE A 101 -4.88 -5.61 0.00
N VAL A 102 -5.04 -6.04 1.24
CA VAL A 102 -5.69 -5.26 2.28
C VAL A 102 -4.80 -5.14 3.51
N VAL A 103 -5.00 -4.06 4.23
CA VAL A 103 -4.62 -3.96 5.63
C VAL A 103 -5.84 -4.40 6.43
N ALA A 104 -5.70 -5.45 7.18
CA ALA A 104 -6.75 -6.02 8.02
C ALA A 104 -6.39 -5.89 9.51
N VAL A 105 -7.41 -5.97 10.35
CA VAL A 105 -7.27 -6.05 11.80
C VAL A 105 -7.90 -7.35 12.27
N ILE A 106 -7.13 -8.16 12.96
CA ILE A 106 -7.58 -9.41 13.57
C ILE A 106 -7.23 -9.35 15.06
N ASP A 107 -8.23 -9.46 15.93
CA ASP A 107 -8.03 -9.43 17.37
C ASP A 107 -7.15 -8.24 17.83
N SER A 108 -7.43 -7.07 17.28
CA SER A 108 -6.70 -5.80 17.51
C SER A 108 -5.28 -5.73 16.92
N GLU A 109 -4.83 -6.69 16.13
CA GLU A 109 -3.54 -6.66 15.46
C GLU A 109 -3.67 -6.38 13.96
N PHE A 110 -2.86 -5.46 13.46
CA PHE A 110 -2.77 -5.13 12.04
C PHE A 110 -1.95 -6.16 11.26
N THR A 111 -2.40 -6.49 10.06
CA THR A 111 -1.71 -7.37 9.12
C THR A 111 -1.92 -6.94 7.68
N ILE A 112 -0.97 -7.22 6.79
CA ILE A 112 -1.10 -7.05 5.33
C ILE A 112 -1.23 -8.42 4.69
N LYS A 113 -2.32 -8.64 3.97
CA LYS A 113 -2.60 -9.92 3.30
C LYS A 113 -3.44 -9.69 2.04
N ARG A 114 -3.52 -10.71 1.19
CA ARG A 114 -4.52 -10.79 0.13
C ARG A 114 -5.85 -11.28 0.72
N PHE A 115 -6.89 -10.50 0.48
CA PHE A 115 -8.26 -10.88 0.85
C PHE A 115 -8.82 -11.84 -0.20
N THR A 116 -9.16 -13.04 0.21
CA THR A 116 -9.88 -14.01 -0.63
C THR A 116 -11.13 -14.51 0.06
N LYS A 117 -12.08 -14.99 -0.71
CA LYS A 117 -13.30 -15.61 -0.19
C LYS A 117 -13.49 -16.96 -0.86
N ARG A 118 -13.49 -18.04 -0.07
CA ARG A 118 -13.65 -19.40 -0.54
C ARG A 118 -14.83 -20.05 0.17
N ASN A 119 -15.81 -20.51 -0.61
CA ASN A 119 -17.02 -21.16 -0.06
C ASN A 119 -17.70 -20.35 1.08
N GLY A 120 -17.80 -19.03 0.90
CA GLY A 120 -18.39 -18.14 1.89
C GLY A 120 -17.48 -17.76 3.06
N THR A 121 -16.29 -18.36 3.18
CA THR A 121 -15.33 -18.08 4.24
C THR A 121 -14.24 -17.12 3.75
N VAL A 122 -13.93 -16.10 4.54
CA VAL A 122 -12.81 -15.20 4.30
C VAL A 122 -11.50 -15.90 4.66
N VAL A 123 -10.55 -15.85 3.74
CA VAL A 123 -9.19 -16.33 3.95
C VAL A 123 -8.23 -15.19 3.62
N LEU A 124 -7.32 -14.88 4.52
CA LEU A 124 -6.25 -13.91 4.31
C LEU A 124 -4.97 -14.65 3.94
N GLU A 125 -4.48 -14.40 2.74
CA GLU A 125 -3.34 -15.11 2.17
C GLU A 125 -2.10 -14.21 2.11
N ALA A 126 -0.97 -14.72 2.58
CA ALA A 126 0.32 -14.14 2.31
C ALA A 126 0.73 -14.42 0.85
N GLU A 127 1.54 -13.54 0.29
CA GLU A 127 2.20 -13.75 -1.01
C GLU A 127 3.62 -14.30 -0.80
N ASN A 128 3.72 -15.27 0.08
CA ASN A 128 4.94 -15.97 0.44
C ASN A 128 4.58 -17.35 1.01
N PRO A 129 5.03 -18.45 0.39
CA PRO A 129 4.68 -19.80 0.82
C PRO A 129 5.13 -20.17 2.24
N ASP A 130 6.11 -19.42 2.80
CA ASP A 130 6.58 -19.63 4.16
C ASP A 130 5.59 -19.15 5.24
N TYR A 131 4.53 -18.43 4.82
CA TYR A 131 3.51 -17.90 5.70
C TYR A 131 2.16 -18.61 5.44
N PRO A 132 1.58 -19.26 6.43
CA PRO A 132 0.31 -19.96 6.26
C PRO A 132 -0.85 -18.97 6.07
N PRO A 133 -1.89 -19.35 5.30
CA PRO A 133 -3.10 -18.55 5.18
C PRO A 133 -3.85 -18.51 6.53
N ILE A 134 -4.57 -17.42 6.76
CA ILE A 134 -5.38 -17.20 7.95
C ILE A 134 -6.85 -17.36 7.56
N LYS A 135 -7.49 -18.42 8.01
CA LYS A 135 -8.93 -18.61 7.85
C LYS A 135 -9.66 -17.83 8.94
N ILE A 136 -10.51 -16.88 8.54
CA ILE A 136 -11.29 -16.08 9.48
C ILE A 136 -12.45 -16.91 10.03
N THR A 137 -12.58 -16.96 11.34
CA THR A 137 -13.64 -17.67 12.08
C THR A 137 -14.55 -16.68 12.79
N GLU A 138 -15.74 -17.11 13.19
CA GLU A 138 -16.71 -16.29 13.94
C GLU A 138 -16.21 -15.81 15.29
N GLU A 139 -15.21 -16.48 15.86
CA GLU A 139 -14.61 -16.14 17.16
C GLU A 139 -13.57 -15.01 17.05
N MET A 140 -13.10 -14.73 15.83
CA MET A 140 -12.12 -13.67 15.57
C MET A 140 -12.82 -12.33 15.43
N ASP A 141 -12.29 -11.30 16.09
CA ASP A 141 -12.64 -9.91 15.81
C ASP A 141 -11.89 -9.46 14.57
N PHE A 142 -12.58 -9.42 13.43
CA PHE A 142 -12.00 -9.19 12.12
C PHE A 142 -12.65 -8.00 11.41
N SER A 143 -11.81 -7.13 10.86
CA SER A 143 -12.24 -6.08 9.92
C SER A 143 -11.18 -5.80 8.87
N VAL A 144 -11.61 -5.36 7.69
CA VAL A 144 -10.71 -4.75 6.70
C VAL A 144 -10.57 -3.29 7.06
N TRP A 145 -9.35 -2.86 7.34
CA TRP A 145 -9.04 -1.49 7.71
C TRP A 145 -8.88 -0.58 6.49
N GLY A 146 -8.32 -1.10 5.40
CA GLY A 146 -8.17 -0.38 4.15
C GLY A 146 -7.60 -1.24 3.03
N VAL A 147 -7.65 -0.71 1.82
CA VAL A 147 -7.15 -1.37 0.61
C VAL A 147 -5.83 -0.75 0.17
N VAL A 148 -4.86 -1.60 -0.13
CA VAL A 148 -3.56 -1.16 -0.67
C VAL A 148 -3.74 -0.81 -2.15
N CYS A 149 -3.47 0.46 -2.49
CA CYS A 149 -3.59 0.99 -3.85
C CYS A 149 -2.25 1.08 -4.57
N TRP A 150 -1.21 1.47 -3.84
CA TRP A 150 0.14 1.66 -4.38
C TRP A 150 1.19 1.13 -3.42
N THR A 151 2.33 0.76 -3.97
CA THR A 151 3.56 0.54 -3.21
C THR A 151 4.65 1.48 -3.72
N LEU A 152 5.35 2.13 -2.78
CA LEU A 152 6.48 3.01 -3.06
C LEU A 152 7.73 2.32 -2.53
N LYS A 153 8.64 2.02 -3.43
CA LYS A 153 9.88 1.32 -3.14
C LYS A 153 11.07 2.24 -3.35
N LYS A 154 11.93 2.33 -2.34
CA LYS A 154 13.24 2.99 -2.50
C LYS A 154 14.24 1.96 -3.04
N LEU A 155 14.88 2.31 -4.13
CA LEU A 155 15.93 1.49 -4.75
C LEU A 155 17.29 1.73 -4.10
#